data_a3329e8d3ee13953c68c8d68468a77eb
#
_entry.id   a3329e8d3ee13953c68c8d68468a77eb
#
_cell.length_a   1.000
_cell.length_b   1.000
_cell.length_c   1.000
_cell.angle_alpha   90.00
_cell.angle_beta   90.00
_cell.angle_gamma   90.00
#
_symmetry.space_group_name_H-M   'P 1'
#
loop_
_entity.id
_entity.type
_entity.pdbx_description
1 polymer ?
#
loop_
_entity_poly.entity_id
_entity_poly.type
_entity_poly.pdbx_seq_one_letter_code
_entity_poly.pdbx_strand_id
1 'polypeptide(L)'
;QPGTGAPTPVDVDEHCADVTATVIDAASQGLEVVRLVSGDPFLDGDIGAEAAAVARADYDVDVVPGVTGMTAVPEYAGLTLHGHDVQLIGDAACQRDIAGHGSNWSDQGLVVVNTEAGKLKEVVKHAIESGRGEDEPAALICHGATTQQTTHTVTLGELPQTAKTARLDNAEPVHIAIGKVVEAPEREQLDWYESKPLFG
;
A
#
# COMPACT_ATOMS: atom_id res chain seq x y z
N GLN A 1 33.67 15.23 -16.13
CA GLN A 1 32.91 14.10 -16.70
C GLN A 1 32.24 13.35 -15.55
N PRO A 2 30.92 13.10 -15.56
CA PRO A 2 30.31 12.23 -14.59
C PRO A 2 30.96 10.84 -14.70
N GLY A 3 31.27 10.24 -13.54
CA GLY A 3 31.91 8.94 -13.48
C GLY A 3 31.07 7.86 -14.14
N THR A 4 31.66 7.11 -15.07
CA THR A 4 31.05 5.99 -15.78
C THR A 4 31.05 4.70 -14.94
N GLY A 5 31.13 4.81 -13.63
CA GLY A 5 31.05 3.66 -12.71
C GLY A 5 29.59 3.24 -12.52
N ALA A 6 29.32 1.94 -12.53
CA ALA A 6 28.03 1.44 -12.09
C ALA A 6 27.75 1.93 -10.65
N PRO A 7 26.51 2.31 -10.30
CA PRO A 7 26.18 2.73 -8.95
C PRO A 7 26.52 1.62 -7.95
N THR A 8 27.19 1.98 -6.87
CA THR A 8 27.45 1.06 -5.77
C THR A 8 26.22 1.03 -4.86
N PRO A 9 25.46 -0.08 -4.81
CA PRO A 9 24.32 -0.15 -3.91
C PRO A 9 24.84 -0.16 -2.46
N VAL A 10 24.28 0.73 -1.64
CA VAL A 10 24.39 0.68 -0.19
C VAL A 10 23.06 0.12 0.31
N ASP A 11 23.09 -1.07 0.84
CA ASP A 11 21.91 -1.67 1.47
C ASP A 11 21.70 -0.95 2.81
N VAL A 12 20.67 -0.14 2.86
CA VAL A 12 20.27 0.55 4.08
C VAL A 12 19.23 -0.36 4.72
N ASP A 13 19.69 -1.27 5.57
CA ASP A 13 18.84 -2.13 6.39
C ASP A 13 17.78 -1.25 7.10
N GLU A 14 16.53 -1.75 7.23
CA GLU A 14 15.43 -1.10 7.98
C GLU A 14 15.83 -0.72 9.42
N HIS A 15 16.95 -1.23 9.89
CA HIS A 15 17.59 -0.92 11.18
C HIS A 15 18.68 0.17 11.10
N CYS A 16 18.92 0.77 9.91
CA CYS A 16 19.78 1.92 9.84
C CYS A 16 19.10 3.11 10.54
N ALA A 17 19.55 3.43 11.72
CA ALA A 17 18.92 4.38 12.64
C ALA A 17 18.75 5.80 12.08
N ASP A 18 19.38 6.12 10.92
CA ASP A 18 19.24 7.41 10.26
C ASP A 18 19.63 7.32 8.77
N VAL A 19 18.67 6.89 7.95
CA VAL A 19 18.80 6.88 6.48
C VAL A 19 19.14 8.27 5.95
N THR A 20 18.50 9.29 6.51
CA THR A 20 18.72 10.69 6.12
C THR A 20 20.18 11.12 6.36
N ALA A 21 20.76 10.78 7.50
CA ALA A 21 22.17 11.07 7.78
C ALA A 21 23.10 10.36 6.79
N THR A 22 22.80 9.12 6.43
CA THR A 22 23.58 8.37 5.44
C THR A 22 23.55 9.03 4.06
N VAL A 23 22.37 9.50 3.62
CA VAL A 23 22.20 10.22 2.35
C VAL A 23 22.98 11.53 2.37
N ILE A 24 22.86 12.31 3.44
CA ILE A 24 23.58 13.59 3.59
C ILE A 24 25.09 13.38 3.63
N ASP A 25 25.58 12.37 4.36
CA ASP A 25 27.02 12.06 4.44
C ASP A 25 27.58 11.70 3.06
N ALA A 26 26.90 10.85 2.30
CA ALA A 26 27.29 10.50 0.94
C ALA A 26 27.31 11.73 0.00
N ALA A 27 26.28 12.57 0.07
CA ALA A 27 26.22 13.80 -0.71
C ALA A 27 27.34 14.79 -0.33
N SER A 28 27.72 14.86 0.96
CA SER A 28 28.81 15.70 1.44
C SER A 28 30.18 15.30 0.87
N GLN A 29 30.33 14.06 0.47
CA GLN A 29 31.51 13.53 -0.20
C GLN A 29 31.51 13.79 -1.71
N GLY A 30 30.50 14.50 -2.23
CA GLY A 30 30.35 14.83 -3.65
C GLY A 30 29.79 13.68 -4.50
N LEU A 31 29.14 12.71 -3.86
CA LEU A 31 28.49 11.59 -4.55
C LEU A 31 27.10 11.99 -5.02
N GLU A 32 26.72 11.50 -6.20
CA GLU A 32 25.33 11.50 -6.65
C GLU A 32 24.60 10.35 -5.98
N VAL A 33 23.56 10.65 -5.18
CA VAL A 33 22.86 9.67 -4.36
C VAL A 33 21.49 9.40 -4.93
N VAL A 34 21.15 8.12 -5.12
CA VAL A 34 19.80 7.68 -5.52
C VAL A 34 19.19 6.86 -4.39
N ARG A 35 18.13 7.38 -3.79
CA ARG A 35 17.33 6.69 -2.76
C ARG A 35 16.20 5.92 -3.44
N LEU A 36 16.28 4.60 -3.44
CA LEU A 36 15.19 3.75 -3.97
C LEU A 36 14.17 3.48 -2.87
N VAL A 37 12.91 3.59 -3.22
CA VAL A 37 11.76 3.29 -2.35
C VAL A 37 10.75 2.44 -3.10
N SER A 38 9.97 1.66 -2.35
CA SER A 38 8.87 0.87 -2.90
C SER A 38 7.64 1.75 -3.07
N GLY A 39 6.92 1.59 -4.17
CA GLY A 39 5.66 2.32 -4.40
C GLY A 39 5.88 3.80 -4.72
N ASP A 40 4.98 4.65 -4.24
CA ASP A 40 5.09 6.10 -4.35
C ASP A 40 5.75 6.70 -3.11
N PRO A 41 6.82 7.53 -3.28
CA PRO A 41 7.61 8.06 -2.16
C PRO A 41 6.80 8.86 -1.12
N PHE A 42 5.74 9.54 -1.55
CA PHE A 42 4.93 10.40 -0.68
C PHE A 42 3.65 9.75 -0.19
N LEU A 43 3.23 8.62 -0.77
CA LEU A 43 2.02 7.93 -0.35
C LEU A 43 2.34 6.66 0.45
N ASP A 44 3.32 5.88 0.01
CA ASP A 44 3.66 4.60 0.64
C ASP A 44 4.79 4.73 1.68
N GLY A 45 5.46 5.89 1.74
CA GLY A 45 6.57 6.15 2.67
C GLY A 45 6.60 7.59 3.20
N ASP A 46 7.35 7.83 4.26
CA ASP A 46 7.59 9.17 4.84
C ASP A 46 8.84 9.85 4.24
N ILE A 47 8.97 9.77 2.91
CA ILE A 47 10.11 10.34 2.19
C ILE A 47 10.06 11.88 2.20
N GLY A 48 8.88 12.47 2.40
CA GLY A 48 8.74 13.93 2.48
C GLY A 48 9.59 14.55 3.59
N ALA A 49 9.66 13.93 4.76
CA ALA A 49 10.48 14.40 5.88
C ALA A 49 11.98 14.22 5.58
N GLU A 50 12.36 13.09 4.98
CA GLU A 50 13.74 12.80 4.53
C GLU A 50 14.19 13.81 3.48
N ALA A 51 13.41 13.99 2.41
CA ALA A 51 13.70 14.95 1.34
C ALA A 51 13.83 16.39 1.86
N ALA A 52 12.93 16.80 2.77
CA ALA A 52 13.01 18.11 3.41
C ALA A 52 14.26 18.28 4.29
N ALA A 53 14.73 17.22 4.93
CA ALA A 53 15.97 17.27 5.74
C ALA A 53 17.22 17.39 4.85
N VAL A 54 17.27 16.67 3.72
CA VAL A 54 18.35 16.78 2.73
C VAL A 54 18.38 18.18 2.11
N ALA A 55 17.21 18.74 1.74
CA ALA A 55 17.12 20.10 1.23
C ALA A 55 17.57 21.16 2.26
N ARG A 56 17.26 20.97 3.56
CA ARG A 56 17.77 21.85 4.63
C ARG A 56 19.28 21.76 4.82
N ALA A 57 19.90 20.69 4.40
CA ALA A 57 21.36 20.53 4.38
C ALA A 57 22.02 21.14 3.12
N ASP A 58 21.26 21.91 2.34
CA ASP A 58 21.72 22.66 1.15
C ASP A 58 22.10 21.76 -0.03
N TYR A 59 21.41 20.60 -0.17
CA TYR A 59 21.50 19.71 -1.34
C TYR A 59 20.23 19.78 -2.18
N ASP A 60 20.38 19.73 -3.50
CA ASP A 60 19.26 19.60 -4.43
C ASP A 60 18.62 18.21 -4.30
N VAL A 61 17.29 18.16 -4.34
CA VAL A 61 16.51 16.92 -4.23
C VAL A 61 15.47 16.88 -5.34
N ASP A 62 15.54 15.83 -6.16
CA ASP A 62 14.51 15.49 -7.14
C ASP A 62 13.74 14.27 -6.66
N VAL A 63 12.40 14.32 -6.72
CA VAL A 63 11.53 13.19 -6.38
C VAL A 63 10.82 12.70 -7.64
N VAL A 64 11.02 11.43 -7.95
CA VAL A 64 10.33 10.75 -9.05
C VAL A 64 9.13 10.00 -8.49
N PRO A 65 7.87 10.36 -8.85
CA PRO A 65 6.69 9.62 -8.42
C PRO A 65 6.72 8.18 -8.87
N GLY A 66 6.17 7.30 -8.05
CA GLY A 66 6.04 5.87 -8.33
C GLY A 66 4.59 5.42 -8.41
N VAL A 67 4.39 4.14 -8.69
CA VAL A 67 3.07 3.51 -8.68
C VAL A 67 2.84 2.92 -7.29
N THR A 68 1.83 3.47 -6.60
CA THR A 68 1.46 2.98 -5.27
C THR A 68 0.70 1.65 -5.33
N GLY A 69 0.97 0.77 -4.38
CA GLY A 69 0.19 -0.45 -4.19
C GLY A 69 -1.29 -0.17 -3.88
N MET A 70 -1.59 1.00 -3.30
CA MET A 70 -2.96 1.40 -2.96
C MET A 70 -3.90 1.55 -4.17
N THR A 71 -3.35 1.80 -5.36
CA THR A 71 -4.12 1.84 -6.62
C THR A 71 -3.83 0.62 -7.49
N ALA A 72 -2.57 0.22 -7.63
CA ALA A 72 -2.19 -0.88 -8.50
C ALA A 72 -2.80 -2.23 -8.06
N VAL A 73 -2.83 -2.53 -6.76
CA VAL A 73 -3.36 -3.80 -6.27
C VAL A 73 -4.86 -3.95 -6.52
N PRO A 74 -5.72 -2.95 -6.22
CA PRO A 74 -7.12 -2.98 -6.64
C PRO A 74 -7.31 -3.09 -8.16
N GLU A 75 -6.50 -2.38 -8.96
CA GLU A 75 -6.59 -2.47 -10.43
C GLU A 75 -6.29 -3.89 -10.92
N TYR A 76 -5.27 -4.54 -10.38
CA TYR A 76 -4.97 -5.93 -10.70
C TYR A 76 -6.03 -6.91 -10.20
N ALA A 77 -6.83 -6.54 -9.22
CA ALA A 77 -8.00 -7.28 -8.79
C ALA A 77 -9.26 -6.95 -9.62
N GLY A 78 -9.13 -6.18 -10.71
CA GLY A 78 -10.24 -5.79 -11.59
C GLY A 78 -11.15 -4.72 -11.00
N LEU A 79 -10.71 -4.01 -9.97
CA LEU A 79 -11.50 -2.94 -9.34
C LEU A 79 -11.20 -1.60 -10.01
N THR A 80 -12.23 -0.96 -10.58
CA THR A 80 -12.09 0.39 -11.12
C THR A 80 -12.21 1.43 -10.02
N LEU A 81 -11.28 2.38 -9.99
CA LEU A 81 -11.31 3.50 -9.06
C LEU A 81 -11.98 4.74 -9.68
N HIS A 82 -12.06 4.78 -11.02
CA HIS A 82 -12.62 5.90 -11.75
C HIS A 82 -14.13 6.04 -11.51
N GLY A 83 -14.56 7.27 -11.22
CA GLY A 83 -15.98 7.58 -11.00
C GLY A 83 -16.49 7.29 -9.60
N HIS A 84 -15.63 6.89 -8.69
CA HIS A 84 -15.96 6.66 -7.28
C HIS A 84 -15.25 7.66 -6.37
N ASP A 85 -15.87 7.99 -5.24
CA ASP A 85 -15.18 8.61 -4.13
C ASP A 85 -14.29 7.54 -3.49
N VAL A 86 -12.97 7.77 -3.47
CA VAL A 86 -12.00 6.78 -3.00
C VAL A 86 -11.22 7.34 -1.83
N GLN A 87 -11.21 6.60 -0.73
CA GLN A 87 -10.32 6.85 0.40
C GLN A 87 -9.21 5.78 0.43
N LEU A 88 -7.95 6.22 0.42
CA LEU A 88 -6.77 5.36 0.53
C LEU A 88 -6.20 5.45 1.94
N ILE A 89 -6.04 4.31 2.60
CA ILE A 89 -5.58 4.21 3.99
C ILE A 89 -4.36 3.29 4.02
N GLY A 90 -3.18 3.89 4.02
CA GLY A 90 -1.92 3.16 4.13
C GLY A 90 -1.76 2.52 5.52
N ASP A 91 -0.86 1.54 5.64
CA ASP A 91 -0.69 0.74 6.86
C ASP A 91 -0.48 1.59 8.12
N ALA A 92 0.42 2.57 8.10
CA ALA A 92 0.66 3.44 9.26
C ALA A 92 -0.58 4.26 9.67
N ALA A 93 -1.40 4.71 8.72
CA ALA A 93 -2.66 5.38 9.01
C ALA A 93 -3.68 4.38 9.59
N CYS A 94 -3.81 3.20 8.97
CA CYS A 94 -4.66 2.13 9.44
C CYS A 94 -4.34 1.76 10.90
N GLN A 95 -3.09 1.55 11.24
CA GLN A 95 -2.68 1.21 12.61
C GLN A 95 -3.05 2.29 13.63
N ARG A 96 -2.90 3.58 13.29
CA ARG A 96 -3.35 4.68 14.16
C ARG A 96 -4.86 4.69 14.33
N ASP A 97 -5.61 4.50 13.25
CA ASP A 97 -7.06 4.56 13.23
C ASP A 97 -7.67 3.44 14.08
N ILE A 98 -7.25 2.18 13.85
CA ILE A 98 -7.73 1.03 14.62
C ILE A 98 -7.31 1.05 16.10
N ALA A 99 -6.23 1.77 16.44
CA ALA A 99 -5.82 2.00 17.82
C ALA A 99 -6.61 3.12 18.52
N GLY A 100 -7.56 3.76 17.83
CA GLY A 100 -8.39 4.85 18.38
C GLY A 100 -7.69 6.21 18.44
N HIS A 101 -6.60 6.38 17.71
CA HIS A 101 -5.82 7.62 17.66
C HIS A 101 -5.92 8.35 16.31
N GLY A 102 -6.73 7.85 15.41
CA GLY A 102 -6.93 8.37 14.06
C GLY A 102 -8.35 8.88 13.80
N SER A 103 -8.69 8.99 12.52
CA SER A 103 -9.98 9.48 12.04
C SER A 103 -10.92 8.34 11.68
N ASN A 104 -12.21 8.62 11.65
CA ASN A 104 -13.19 7.70 11.06
C ASN A 104 -12.96 7.57 9.56
N TRP A 105 -13.24 6.39 9.04
CA TRP A 105 -13.21 6.14 7.60
C TRP A 105 -14.51 6.63 6.95
N SER A 106 -14.47 6.81 5.63
CA SER A 106 -15.68 7.16 4.87
C SER A 106 -16.72 6.05 5.01
N ASP A 107 -17.95 6.42 5.28
CA ASP A 107 -19.11 5.52 5.33
C ASP A 107 -19.70 5.24 3.93
N GLN A 108 -19.13 5.87 2.88
CA GLN A 108 -19.57 5.74 1.49
C GLN A 108 -18.39 5.58 0.54
N GLY A 109 -18.70 5.29 -0.73
CA GLY A 109 -17.69 5.13 -1.77
C GLY A 109 -16.82 3.90 -1.57
N LEU A 110 -15.61 3.93 -2.09
CA LEU A 110 -14.62 2.88 -1.98
C LEU A 110 -13.57 3.25 -0.93
N VAL A 111 -13.35 2.38 0.04
CA VAL A 111 -12.22 2.48 0.96
C VAL A 111 -11.21 1.39 0.62
N VAL A 112 -9.98 1.77 0.34
CA VAL A 112 -8.85 0.85 0.15
C VAL A 112 -7.92 0.96 1.34
N VAL A 113 -7.64 -0.18 1.97
CA VAL A 113 -6.80 -0.26 3.17
C VAL A 113 -5.63 -1.20 2.90
N ASN A 114 -4.43 -0.78 3.26
CA ASN A 114 -3.26 -1.66 3.37
C ASN A 114 -3.01 -1.95 4.84
N THR A 115 -2.84 -3.23 5.20
CA THR A 115 -2.60 -3.67 6.58
C THR A 115 -2.04 -5.10 6.62
N GLU A 116 -1.83 -5.63 7.81
CA GLU A 116 -1.48 -7.02 8.04
C GLU A 116 -2.74 -7.90 8.25
N ALA A 117 -2.69 -9.15 7.79
CA ALA A 117 -3.81 -10.09 7.93
C ALA A 117 -4.24 -10.32 9.39
N GLY A 118 -3.32 -10.22 10.34
CA GLY A 118 -3.59 -10.32 11.77
C GLY A 118 -4.45 -9.19 12.34
N LYS A 119 -4.55 -8.05 11.63
CA LYS A 119 -5.30 -6.85 12.06
C LYS A 119 -6.72 -6.77 11.51
N LEU A 120 -7.15 -7.75 10.72
CA LEU A 120 -8.45 -7.69 10.03
C LEU A 120 -9.65 -7.57 10.96
N LYS A 121 -9.58 -8.11 12.20
CA LYS A 121 -10.67 -7.95 13.17
C LYS A 121 -10.84 -6.51 13.62
N GLU A 122 -9.73 -5.85 13.91
CA GLU A 122 -9.69 -4.45 14.32
C GLU A 122 -10.10 -3.54 13.16
N VAL A 123 -9.68 -3.86 11.95
CA VAL A 123 -10.09 -3.17 10.70
C VAL A 123 -11.59 -3.24 10.50
N VAL A 124 -12.19 -4.43 10.58
CA VAL A 124 -13.64 -4.62 10.44
C VAL A 124 -14.38 -3.85 11.52
N LYS A 125 -13.94 -3.97 12.77
CA LYS A 125 -14.54 -3.23 13.87
C LYS A 125 -14.51 -1.72 13.62
N HIS A 126 -13.36 -1.16 13.23
CA HIS A 126 -13.22 0.27 12.97
C HIS A 126 -14.06 0.74 11.77
N ALA A 127 -14.14 -0.05 10.71
CA ALA A 127 -14.98 0.25 9.56
C ALA A 127 -16.47 0.31 9.94
N ILE A 128 -16.95 -0.64 10.76
CA ILE A 128 -18.33 -0.64 11.27
C ILE A 128 -18.58 0.55 12.20
N GLU A 129 -17.66 0.88 13.10
CA GLU A 129 -17.74 2.06 13.97
C GLU A 129 -17.72 3.37 13.18
N SER A 130 -17.13 3.36 11.98
CA SER A 130 -17.14 4.49 11.03
C SER A 130 -18.43 4.58 10.19
N GLY A 131 -19.38 3.63 10.33
CA GLY A 131 -20.68 3.66 9.67
C GLY A 131 -20.87 2.64 8.55
N ARG A 132 -19.89 1.76 8.28
CA ARG A 132 -20.02 0.70 7.28
C ARG A 132 -20.88 -0.46 7.76
N GLY A 133 -21.60 -1.11 6.83
CA GLY A 133 -22.38 -2.31 7.11
C GLY A 133 -21.51 -3.56 7.20
N GLU A 134 -21.78 -4.46 8.14
CA GLU A 134 -21.09 -5.74 8.25
C GLU A 134 -21.29 -6.63 7.00
N ASP A 135 -22.42 -6.48 6.33
CA ASP A 135 -22.81 -7.17 5.09
C ASP A 135 -22.34 -6.44 3.82
N GLU A 136 -21.63 -5.33 3.95
CA GLU A 136 -21.14 -4.56 2.81
C GLU A 136 -20.09 -5.37 2.02
N PRO A 137 -20.14 -5.33 0.66
CA PRO A 137 -19.16 -6.01 -0.17
C PRO A 137 -17.74 -5.56 0.12
N ALA A 138 -16.84 -6.54 0.25
CA ALA A 138 -15.42 -6.32 0.45
C ALA A 138 -14.58 -7.33 -0.33
N ALA A 139 -13.39 -6.91 -0.74
CA ALA A 139 -12.38 -7.79 -1.32
C ALA A 139 -11.16 -7.87 -0.40
N LEU A 140 -10.70 -9.08 -0.13
CA LEU A 140 -9.40 -9.35 0.47
C LEU A 140 -8.43 -9.73 -0.65
N ILE A 141 -7.37 -8.94 -0.84
CA ILE A 141 -6.38 -9.11 -1.89
C ILE A 141 -5.05 -9.46 -1.24
N CYS A 142 -4.57 -10.66 -1.52
CA CYS A 142 -3.33 -11.20 -0.98
C CYS A 142 -2.24 -11.20 -2.06
N HIS A 143 -0.98 -11.05 -1.68
CA HIS A 143 0.18 -11.02 -2.58
C HIS A 143 0.01 -10.02 -3.74
N GLY A 144 -0.58 -8.86 -3.43
CA GLY A 144 -0.99 -7.86 -4.41
C GLY A 144 0.11 -7.46 -5.40
N ALA A 145 -0.30 -7.28 -6.66
CA ALA A 145 0.59 -6.92 -7.79
C ALA A 145 1.74 -7.93 -8.04
N THR A 146 1.54 -9.20 -7.67
CA THR A 146 2.47 -10.30 -7.96
C THR A 146 1.78 -11.41 -8.76
N THR A 147 2.56 -12.34 -9.30
CA THR A 147 2.02 -13.53 -9.99
C THR A 147 1.29 -14.51 -9.06
N GLN A 148 1.33 -14.26 -7.76
CA GLN A 148 0.66 -15.06 -6.73
C GLN A 148 -0.55 -14.33 -6.15
N GLN A 149 -0.95 -13.20 -6.74
CA GLN A 149 -2.10 -12.46 -6.26
C GLN A 149 -3.35 -13.34 -6.26
N THR A 150 -4.06 -13.33 -5.15
CA THR A 150 -5.39 -13.91 -5.02
C THR A 150 -6.37 -12.88 -4.46
N THR A 151 -7.60 -12.90 -4.98
CA THR A 151 -8.66 -11.98 -4.57
C THR A 151 -9.87 -12.75 -4.07
N HIS A 152 -10.27 -12.49 -2.84
CA HIS A 152 -11.47 -13.09 -2.24
C HIS A 152 -12.55 -12.01 -2.10
N THR A 153 -13.65 -12.17 -2.84
CA THR A 153 -14.84 -11.32 -2.70
C THR A 153 -15.75 -11.91 -1.62
N VAL A 154 -16.01 -11.13 -0.59
CA VAL A 154 -16.75 -11.52 0.61
C VAL A 154 -17.48 -10.32 1.18
N THR A 155 -18.16 -10.45 2.29
CA THR A 155 -18.65 -9.31 3.06
C THR A 155 -17.57 -8.79 4.01
N LEU A 156 -17.72 -7.54 4.45
CA LEU A 156 -16.81 -6.89 5.40
C LEU A 156 -16.61 -7.76 6.66
N GLY A 157 -17.68 -8.31 7.21
CA GLY A 157 -17.64 -9.15 8.42
C GLY A 157 -16.91 -10.48 8.22
N GLU A 158 -16.85 -11.00 7.00
CA GLU A 158 -16.21 -12.29 6.69
C GLU A 158 -14.68 -12.20 6.51
N LEU A 159 -14.12 -11.00 6.35
CA LEU A 159 -12.69 -10.81 6.10
C LEU A 159 -11.77 -11.57 7.07
N PRO A 160 -11.98 -11.54 8.42
CA PRO A 160 -11.10 -12.24 9.34
C PRO A 160 -11.16 -13.77 9.22
N GLN A 161 -12.33 -14.30 8.85
CA GLN A 161 -12.50 -15.75 8.65
C GLN A 161 -11.91 -16.18 7.31
N THR A 162 -12.03 -15.34 6.29
CA THR A 162 -11.46 -15.58 4.96
C THR A 162 -9.93 -15.67 5.04
N ALA A 163 -9.26 -14.74 5.74
CA ALA A 163 -7.83 -14.79 5.95
C ALA A 163 -7.36 -16.09 6.64
N LYS A 164 -8.10 -16.57 7.65
CA LYS A 164 -7.81 -17.84 8.30
C LYS A 164 -7.97 -19.03 7.35
N THR A 165 -9.03 -19.01 6.53
CA THR A 165 -9.30 -20.08 5.55
C THR A 165 -8.20 -20.10 4.47
N ALA A 166 -7.74 -18.94 4.04
CA ALA A 166 -6.61 -18.77 3.12
C ALA A 166 -5.24 -19.10 3.78
N ARG A 167 -5.22 -19.33 5.10
CA ARG A 167 -4.01 -19.64 5.89
C ARG A 167 -2.93 -18.57 5.82
N LEU A 168 -3.34 -17.31 5.78
CA LEU A 168 -2.41 -16.19 5.80
C LEU A 168 -1.68 -16.12 7.13
N ASP A 169 -0.40 -15.76 7.09
CA ASP A 169 0.35 -15.39 8.29
C ASP A 169 -0.21 -14.07 8.86
N ASN A 170 -0.11 -13.91 10.19
CA ASN A 170 -0.59 -12.68 10.82
C ASN A 170 0.16 -11.43 10.35
N ALA A 171 1.42 -11.54 10.02
CA ALA A 171 2.25 -10.46 9.47
C ALA A 171 2.15 -10.32 7.95
N GLU A 172 1.36 -11.17 7.27
CA GLU A 172 1.17 -11.10 5.81
C GLU A 172 0.52 -9.77 5.42
N PRO A 173 1.17 -8.95 4.57
CA PRO A 173 0.58 -7.73 4.08
C PRO A 173 -0.59 -8.03 3.13
N VAL A 174 -1.71 -7.38 3.36
CA VAL A 174 -2.92 -7.54 2.56
C VAL A 174 -3.50 -6.17 2.18
N HIS A 175 -4.19 -6.13 1.04
CA HIS A 175 -5.03 -5.00 0.69
C HIS A 175 -6.49 -5.40 0.85
N ILE A 176 -7.29 -4.45 1.31
CA ILE A 176 -8.74 -4.59 1.46
C ILE A 176 -9.40 -3.50 0.66
N ALA A 177 -10.41 -3.84 -0.12
CA ALA A 177 -11.30 -2.89 -0.76
C ALA A 177 -12.71 -3.06 -0.19
N ILE A 178 -13.33 -1.99 0.30
CA ILE A 178 -14.67 -2.02 0.91
C ILE A 178 -15.58 -1.09 0.11
N GLY A 179 -16.68 -1.62 -0.41
CA GLY A 179 -17.68 -0.86 -1.13
C GLY A 179 -18.29 -1.62 -2.31
N LYS A 180 -19.39 -1.10 -2.82
CA LYS A 180 -20.20 -1.75 -3.88
C LYS A 180 -19.44 -2.02 -5.18
N VAL A 181 -18.36 -1.30 -5.45
CA VAL A 181 -17.53 -1.53 -6.64
C VAL A 181 -16.92 -2.93 -6.68
N VAL A 182 -16.80 -3.58 -5.52
CA VAL A 182 -16.27 -4.95 -5.41
C VAL A 182 -17.16 -5.97 -6.13
N GLU A 183 -18.46 -5.70 -6.24
CA GLU A 183 -19.45 -6.56 -6.94
C GLU A 183 -19.78 -6.05 -8.34
N ALA A 184 -19.05 -5.06 -8.88
CA ALA A 184 -19.32 -4.54 -10.21
C ALA A 184 -19.20 -5.65 -11.28
N PRO A 185 -20.18 -5.81 -12.18
CA PRO A 185 -20.19 -6.88 -13.19
C PRO A 185 -18.97 -6.87 -14.11
N GLU A 186 -18.39 -5.69 -14.33
CA GLU A 186 -17.22 -5.51 -15.16
C GLU A 186 -15.99 -6.22 -14.60
N ARG A 187 -15.95 -6.42 -13.28
CA ARG A 187 -14.85 -7.09 -12.60
C ARG A 187 -14.65 -8.53 -13.06
N GLU A 188 -15.74 -9.30 -13.25
CA GLU A 188 -15.66 -10.68 -13.74
C GLU A 188 -15.01 -10.79 -15.14
N GLN A 189 -15.11 -9.71 -15.93
CA GLN A 189 -14.52 -9.64 -17.27
C GLN A 189 -13.06 -9.15 -17.22
N LEU A 190 -12.65 -8.53 -16.12
CA LEU A 190 -11.31 -7.98 -15.91
C LEU A 190 -10.42 -8.89 -15.05
N ASP A 191 -10.89 -10.09 -14.72
CA ASP A 191 -10.12 -11.11 -14.00
C ASP A 191 -9.04 -11.74 -14.90
N TRP A 192 -8.24 -10.86 -15.48
CA TRP A 192 -7.19 -11.22 -16.44
C TRP A 192 -5.87 -11.56 -15.76
N TYR A 193 -5.75 -11.29 -14.47
CA TYR A 193 -4.52 -11.49 -13.73
C TYR A 193 -4.43 -12.88 -13.08
N GLU A 194 -5.54 -13.44 -12.62
CA GLU A 194 -5.58 -14.79 -12.02
C GLU A 194 -5.44 -15.92 -13.05
N SER A 195 -5.69 -15.65 -14.34
CA SER A 195 -5.84 -16.70 -15.34
C SER A 195 -4.71 -16.84 -16.36
N LYS A 196 -3.71 -15.96 -16.37
CA LYS A 196 -2.66 -16.01 -17.39
C LYS A 196 -1.27 -15.92 -16.79
N PRO A 197 -0.37 -16.91 -17.06
CA PRO A 197 1.04 -16.70 -16.82
C PRO A 197 1.50 -15.50 -17.66
N LEU A 198 2.20 -14.55 -17.03
CA LEU A 198 2.72 -13.34 -17.67
C LEU A 198 3.65 -13.62 -18.83
N PHE A 199 4.10 -14.86 -18.97
CA PHE A 199 4.94 -15.35 -20.06
C PHE A 199 4.47 -16.75 -20.45
N GLY A 200 3.73 -16.84 -21.52
CA GLY A 200 3.38 -18.10 -22.20
C GLY A 200 4.46 -18.50 -23.18
#